data_72d5407807439447097aa5f558aa3280
#
_entry.id   72d5407807439447097aa5f558aa3280
#
_cell.length_a   1.000
_cell.length_b   1.000
_cell.length_c   1.000
_cell.angle_alpha   90.00
_cell.angle_beta   90.00
_cell.angle_gamma   90.00
#
_symmetry.space_group_name_H-M   'P 1'
#
loop_
_entity.id
_entity.type
_entity.pdbx_description
1 polymer ?
#
loop_
_entity_poly.entity_id
_entity_poly.type
_entity_poly.pdbx_seq_one_letter_code
_entity_poly.pdbx_strand_id
1 'polypeptide(L)'
;MTDICKNVVESEMGTSAADTTSAAGTSAAGTTSAADTTSAAGTTSANVIAAVNTTEINEWEELNAKTELLRGIYANGFERPSPIQKQAILPIFNKRDVIAQAQSGTGKTACFSIGALQLIDTTRNVTQAMILSPTRELSIQTKSVLDALGRLFPSLCTQLLIGGTSTDENIQLLRDKIPHVVIGCPGRIHDMLKRKRLGTKDFKLFILDEADELLSSGFKDQVYNIFQFMPSNVQVALFSATMPPELNTLTDKFMRNPVKILVKNEQLTLEGIKQFYVALDNDDSKYETLKDIYGSLTLSQSIIYCNSVKRVNDLYVAMNSDNYPVCQIHSGMEKDERLRNYEDFRSGKHRVLISSNVTARGIDVQQVSTVINFDVPNCVHTYLHRIGRSGRWGRKGVGINFVTQRDMRQLKMIEQHYHTTIAELTENWAASM
;
A
#
# COMPACT_ATOMS: atom_id res chain seq x y z
N MET A 1 18.12 27.02 6.79
CA MET A 1 16.77 26.98 7.38
C MET A 1 16.75 25.81 8.35
N THR A 2 17.41 26.04 9.42
CA THR A 2 17.50 25.31 10.68
C THR A 2 16.55 26.01 11.62
N ASP A 3 15.88 25.25 12.43
CA ASP A 3 14.92 25.60 13.48
C ASP A 3 13.47 25.26 13.16
N ILE A 4 13.11 24.03 13.47
CA ILE A 4 11.84 23.57 14.05
C ILE A 4 12.05 22.08 14.44
N CYS A 5 12.81 21.81 15.48
CA CYS A 5 12.85 20.56 16.23
C CYS A 5 13.62 20.72 17.54
N LYS A 6 13.17 21.69 18.34
CA LYS A 6 13.52 21.79 19.75
C LYS A 6 12.36 22.46 20.45
N ASN A 7 11.49 21.68 21.01
CA ASN A 7 10.61 22.01 22.13
C ASN A 7 9.61 20.86 22.32
N VAL A 8 10.00 19.86 23.03
CA VAL A 8 9.22 18.98 23.92
C VAL A 8 10.22 18.07 24.65
N VAL A 9 10.95 18.61 25.57
CA VAL A 9 11.50 17.91 26.75
C VAL A 9 11.92 19.03 27.70
N GLU A 10 11.04 19.43 28.59
CA GLU A 10 11.32 20.05 29.86
C GLU A 10 10.00 20.56 30.45
N SER A 11 9.35 19.73 31.24
CA SER A 11 8.53 20.15 32.39
C SER A 11 7.98 18.88 33.04
N GLU A 12 8.73 18.42 34.03
CA GLU A 12 8.23 17.75 35.22
C GLU A 12 9.41 17.23 36.03
N MET A 13 9.99 18.14 36.79
CA MET A 13 10.70 17.85 38.04
C MET A 13 10.49 19.01 39.01
N GLY A 14 9.94 18.69 40.17
CA GLY A 14 9.85 19.64 41.30
C GLY A 14 8.79 19.24 42.32
N THR A 15 9.10 18.28 43.22
CA THR A 15 9.22 18.46 44.68
C THR A 15 7.93 18.95 45.39
N SER A 16 7.45 18.46 46.51
CA SER A 16 8.02 17.87 47.72
C SER A 16 6.86 17.50 48.66
N ALA A 17 6.96 16.39 49.35
CA ALA A 17 7.10 16.20 50.81
C ALA A 17 5.93 16.55 51.75
N ALA A 18 5.65 15.57 52.58
CA ALA A 18 5.21 15.60 54.00
C ALA A 18 3.70 15.91 54.23
N ASP A 19 2.96 15.32 55.08
CA ASP A 19 3.22 14.61 56.34
C ASP A 19 1.96 13.85 56.83
N THR A 20 2.17 12.68 57.46
CA THR A 20 1.63 12.14 58.71
C THR A 20 0.14 12.21 59.05
N THR A 21 -0.38 11.12 59.45
CA THR A 21 -0.83 10.56 60.77
C THR A 21 -2.14 9.77 60.65
N SER A 22 -2.12 8.55 60.94
CA SER A 22 -2.45 7.69 62.10
C SER A 22 -3.93 7.55 62.46
N ALA A 23 -4.27 6.32 62.72
CA ALA A 23 -5.03 5.65 63.78
C ALA A 23 -6.13 4.72 63.20
N ALA A 24 -6.02 3.42 63.29
CA ALA A 24 -6.23 2.50 64.43
C ALA A 24 -7.71 2.25 64.76
N GLY A 25 -8.07 0.98 64.85
CA GLY A 25 -9.25 0.47 65.55
C GLY A 25 -9.90 -0.72 64.83
N THR A 26 -9.45 -1.92 65.05
CA THR A 26 -9.87 -3.03 65.93
C THR A 26 -11.20 -3.70 65.58
N SER A 27 -11.07 -5.00 65.29
CA SER A 27 -11.66 -6.25 65.88
C SER A 27 -13.13 -6.49 65.58
N ALA A 28 -13.63 -7.68 65.38
CA ALA A 28 -13.34 -9.05 65.74
C ALA A 28 -14.23 -10.03 64.91
N ALA A 29 -13.69 -11.17 64.59
CA ALA A 29 -14.06 -12.55 64.91
C ALA A 29 -15.46 -13.06 64.60
N GLY A 30 -15.47 -14.23 63.92
CA GLY A 30 -16.55 -15.21 63.93
C GLY A 30 -16.48 -16.19 62.75
N THR A 31 -15.64 -17.19 62.81
CA THR A 31 -15.80 -18.66 62.70
C THR A 31 -17.00 -19.18 61.89
N THR A 32 -16.83 -20.01 60.92
CA THR A 32 -16.71 -21.46 60.74
C THR A 32 -17.29 -21.94 59.44
N SER A 33 -16.61 -22.68 58.77
CA SER A 33 -16.53 -24.07 58.30
C SER A 33 -16.90 -24.41 56.89
N ALA A 34 -15.93 -25.07 56.30
CA ALA A 34 -15.99 -26.28 55.48
C ALA A 34 -16.37 -26.23 53.99
N ALA A 35 -15.35 -26.53 53.22
CA ALA A 35 -15.25 -27.47 52.10
C ALA A 35 -16.15 -27.26 50.86
N ASP A 36 -15.61 -26.92 49.71
CA ASP A 36 -15.21 -27.92 48.71
C ASP A 36 -14.49 -27.29 47.50
N THR A 37 -13.57 -28.05 47.03
CA THR A 37 -12.75 -27.93 45.81
C THR A 37 -13.53 -27.54 44.59
N THR A 38 -13.05 -26.52 43.84
CA THR A 38 -12.87 -26.60 42.38
C THR A 38 -12.04 -25.41 41.86
N SER A 39 -11.11 -25.76 41.04
CA SER A 39 -10.15 -24.91 40.31
C SER A 39 -10.76 -23.68 39.67
N ALA A 40 -10.25 -22.51 40.01
CA ALA A 40 -10.48 -21.28 39.26
C ALA A 40 -9.23 -20.94 38.42
N ALA A 41 -9.34 -21.21 37.13
CA ALA A 41 -8.44 -20.70 36.11
C ALA A 41 -8.61 -19.19 36.01
N GLY A 42 -7.49 -18.45 36.12
CA GLY A 42 -7.45 -17.01 35.96
C GLY A 42 -7.88 -16.59 34.55
N THR A 43 -8.93 -15.83 34.48
CA THR A 43 -9.40 -15.18 33.27
C THR A 43 -8.59 -13.90 33.06
N THR A 44 -7.52 -14.00 32.29
CA THR A 44 -6.93 -12.85 31.60
C THR A 44 -7.90 -12.43 30.51
N SER A 45 -8.44 -11.23 30.63
CA SER A 45 -9.27 -10.59 29.60
C SER A 45 -8.43 -10.38 28.33
N ALA A 46 -8.36 -11.39 27.48
CA ALA A 46 -7.95 -11.23 26.12
C ALA A 46 -9.12 -10.57 25.37
N ASN A 47 -8.89 -9.35 24.88
CA ASN A 47 -9.76 -8.69 23.91
C ASN A 47 -9.87 -9.62 22.69
N VAL A 48 -10.88 -10.46 22.66
CA VAL A 48 -11.31 -11.19 21.47
C VAL A 48 -11.95 -10.14 20.57
N ILE A 49 -11.18 -9.65 19.59
CA ILE A 49 -11.75 -8.97 18.43
C ILE A 49 -12.67 -10.00 17.78
N ALA A 50 -13.97 -9.77 17.88
CA ALA A 50 -14.98 -10.61 17.27
C ALA A 50 -14.67 -10.71 15.76
N ALA A 51 -14.20 -11.88 15.33
CA ALA A 51 -14.14 -12.23 13.93
C ALA A 51 -15.59 -12.23 13.43
N VAL A 52 -15.95 -11.20 12.68
CA VAL A 52 -17.19 -11.21 11.91
C VAL A 52 -17.05 -12.39 10.96
N ASN A 53 -17.93 -13.40 11.06
CA ASN A 53 -18.01 -14.51 10.13
C ASN A 53 -18.31 -13.92 8.73
N THR A 54 -17.26 -13.58 7.99
CA THR A 54 -17.35 -13.28 6.59
C THR A 54 -17.45 -14.61 5.87
N THR A 55 -18.56 -14.85 5.19
CA THR A 55 -18.70 -16.00 4.31
C THR A 55 -17.62 -15.87 3.22
N GLU A 56 -16.61 -16.71 3.26
CA GLU A 56 -15.57 -16.76 2.23
C GLU A 56 -16.11 -17.44 0.98
N ILE A 57 -15.74 -16.93 -0.19
CA ILE A 57 -16.01 -17.56 -1.48
C ILE A 57 -14.81 -18.42 -1.90
N ASN A 58 -15.07 -19.60 -2.46
CA ASN A 58 -14.01 -20.46 -2.99
C ASN A 58 -13.95 -20.45 -4.52
N GLU A 59 -15.09 -20.27 -5.14
CA GLU A 59 -15.27 -20.19 -6.59
C GLU A 59 -15.99 -18.90 -6.97
N TRP A 60 -15.77 -18.43 -8.20
CA TRP A 60 -16.35 -17.16 -8.66
C TRP A 60 -17.88 -17.21 -8.81
N GLU A 61 -18.42 -18.38 -9.04
CA GLU A 61 -19.87 -18.62 -9.19
C GLU A 61 -20.65 -18.32 -7.91
N GLU A 62 -20.01 -18.48 -6.74
CA GLU A 62 -20.64 -18.21 -5.44
C GLU A 62 -20.94 -16.72 -5.22
N LEU A 63 -20.34 -15.83 -6.05
CA LEU A 63 -20.58 -14.38 -5.96
C LEU A 63 -21.95 -13.94 -6.46
N ASN A 64 -22.69 -14.77 -7.24
CA ASN A 64 -23.87 -14.32 -7.98
C ASN A 64 -23.58 -13.02 -8.77
N ALA A 65 -22.41 -12.95 -9.39
CA ALA A 65 -21.96 -11.79 -10.14
C ALA A 65 -22.76 -11.66 -11.45
N LYS A 66 -22.78 -10.43 -11.99
CA LYS A 66 -23.30 -10.19 -13.35
C LYS A 66 -22.59 -11.09 -14.35
N THR A 67 -23.33 -11.62 -15.34
CA THR A 67 -22.81 -12.55 -16.33
C THR A 67 -21.60 -11.96 -17.08
N GLU A 68 -21.65 -10.68 -17.44
CA GLU A 68 -20.58 -9.96 -18.13
C GLU A 68 -19.32 -9.87 -17.25
N LEU A 69 -19.50 -9.66 -15.93
CA LEU A 69 -18.42 -9.61 -14.97
C LEU A 69 -17.75 -10.97 -14.80
N LEU A 70 -18.55 -12.02 -14.62
CA LEU A 70 -18.03 -13.39 -14.46
C LEU A 70 -17.22 -13.82 -15.69
N ARG A 71 -17.75 -13.56 -16.89
CA ARG A 71 -17.02 -13.81 -18.14
C ARG A 71 -15.74 -12.96 -18.23
N GLY A 72 -15.77 -11.70 -17.79
CA GLY A 72 -14.61 -10.83 -17.75
C GLY A 72 -13.53 -11.36 -16.81
N ILE A 73 -13.90 -11.90 -15.65
CA ILE A 73 -12.98 -12.52 -14.68
C ILE A 73 -12.22 -13.69 -15.35
N TYR A 74 -12.95 -14.65 -15.92
CA TYR A 74 -12.33 -15.81 -16.58
C TYR A 74 -11.53 -15.45 -17.84
N ALA A 75 -12.01 -14.48 -18.63
CA ALA A 75 -11.30 -14.02 -19.83
C ALA A 75 -9.94 -13.37 -19.53
N ASN A 76 -9.75 -12.90 -18.28
CA ASN A 76 -8.47 -12.35 -17.82
C ASN A 76 -7.61 -13.37 -17.05
N GLY A 77 -7.94 -14.66 -17.09
CA GLY A 77 -7.14 -15.73 -16.50
C GLY A 77 -7.25 -15.86 -14.98
N PHE A 78 -8.27 -15.26 -14.36
CA PHE A 78 -8.53 -15.47 -12.95
C PHE A 78 -9.31 -16.77 -12.73
N GLU A 79 -8.58 -17.88 -12.54
CA GLU A 79 -9.20 -19.20 -12.36
C GLU A 79 -9.90 -19.33 -11.02
N ARG A 80 -9.25 -18.86 -9.93
CA ARG A 80 -9.75 -18.91 -8.56
C ARG A 80 -9.49 -17.61 -7.80
N PRO A 81 -10.36 -17.23 -6.86
CA PRO A 81 -10.14 -16.04 -6.05
C PRO A 81 -8.94 -16.21 -5.11
N SER A 82 -8.11 -15.16 -5.05
CA SER A 82 -7.01 -15.07 -4.09
C SER A 82 -7.53 -14.92 -2.64
N PRO A 83 -6.70 -15.13 -1.61
CA PRO A 83 -7.14 -15.03 -0.21
C PRO A 83 -7.84 -13.72 0.13
N ILE A 84 -7.34 -12.57 -0.36
CA ILE A 84 -7.99 -11.28 -0.13
C ILE A 84 -9.31 -11.15 -0.90
N GLN A 85 -9.38 -11.71 -2.11
CA GLN A 85 -10.60 -11.70 -2.92
C GLN A 85 -11.70 -12.55 -2.30
N LYS A 86 -11.36 -13.71 -1.76
CA LYS A 86 -12.30 -14.61 -1.05
C LYS A 86 -13.07 -13.91 0.06
N GLN A 87 -12.41 -13.00 0.78
CA GLN A 87 -12.97 -12.35 1.95
C GLN A 87 -13.57 -10.96 1.66
N ALA A 88 -12.97 -10.19 0.72
CA ALA A 88 -13.31 -8.80 0.57
C ALA A 88 -14.39 -8.52 -0.51
N ILE A 89 -14.54 -9.38 -1.53
CA ILE A 89 -15.47 -9.09 -2.64
C ILE A 89 -16.92 -9.16 -2.18
N LEU A 90 -17.30 -10.18 -1.44
CA LEU A 90 -18.68 -10.36 -1.00
C LEU A 90 -19.17 -9.23 -0.08
N PRO A 91 -18.42 -8.74 0.91
CA PRO A 91 -18.77 -7.54 1.66
C PRO A 91 -18.97 -6.30 0.77
N ILE A 92 -18.15 -6.12 -0.28
CA ILE A 92 -18.33 -5.00 -1.23
C ILE A 92 -19.66 -5.16 -1.99
N PHE A 93 -19.97 -6.34 -2.49
CA PHE A 93 -21.25 -6.64 -3.16
C PHE A 93 -22.45 -6.35 -2.25
N ASN A 94 -22.32 -6.66 -0.98
CA ASN A 94 -23.32 -6.43 0.05
C ASN A 94 -23.37 -4.97 0.55
N LYS A 95 -22.69 -4.06 -0.14
CA LYS A 95 -22.64 -2.61 0.16
C LYS A 95 -22.17 -2.31 1.59
N ARG A 96 -21.30 -3.15 2.16
CA ARG A 96 -20.66 -2.92 3.44
C ARG A 96 -19.36 -2.14 3.20
N ASP A 97 -19.04 -1.22 4.11
CA ASP A 97 -17.72 -0.61 4.12
C ASP A 97 -16.68 -1.67 4.44
N VAL A 98 -15.51 -1.58 3.79
CA VAL A 98 -14.46 -2.62 3.87
C VAL A 98 -13.11 -1.99 4.12
N ILE A 99 -12.38 -2.53 5.09
CA ILE A 99 -10.95 -2.29 5.29
C ILE A 99 -10.23 -3.59 4.98
N ALA A 100 -9.44 -3.60 3.91
CA ALA A 100 -8.73 -4.77 3.43
C ALA A 100 -7.21 -4.53 3.46
N GLN A 101 -6.54 -5.23 4.38
CA GLN A 101 -5.09 -5.25 4.45
C GLN A 101 -4.56 -6.48 3.71
N ALA A 102 -3.74 -6.26 2.69
CA ALA A 102 -3.07 -7.33 1.97
C ALA A 102 -1.82 -6.81 1.27
N GLN A 103 -0.83 -7.66 1.13
CA GLN A 103 0.44 -7.34 0.46
C GLN A 103 0.23 -6.91 -0.99
N SER A 104 1.22 -6.23 -1.55
CA SER A 104 1.28 -5.97 -2.98
C SER A 104 1.34 -7.28 -3.78
N GLY A 105 0.63 -7.33 -4.91
CA GLY A 105 0.62 -8.52 -5.77
C GLY A 105 -0.38 -9.61 -5.34
N THR A 106 -1.15 -9.43 -4.27
CA THR A 106 -2.16 -10.40 -3.81
C THR A 106 -3.51 -10.31 -4.52
N GLY A 107 -3.66 -9.38 -5.47
CA GLY A 107 -4.90 -9.22 -6.24
C GLY A 107 -5.87 -8.16 -5.71
N LYS A 108 -5.41 -7.20 -4.87
CA LYS A 108 -6.22 -6.07 -4.38
C LYS A 108 -6.92 -5.30 -5.52
N THR A 109 -6.17 -4.97 -6.57
CA THR A 109 -6.69 -4.19 -7.71
C THR A 109 -7.86 -4.90 -8.41
N ALA A 110 -7.72 -6.20 -8.68
CA ALA A 110 -8.81 -6.99 -9.23
C ALA A 110 -9.99 -7.09 -8.25
N CYS A 111 -9.72 -7.25 -6.94
CA CYS A 111 -10.74 -7.34 -5.91
C CYS A 111 -11.69 -6.13 -5.92
N PHE A 112 -11.15 -4.92 -5.80
CA PHE A 112 -12.00 -3.73 -5.78
C PHE A 112 -12.56 -3.36 -7.17
N SER A 113 -11.87 -3.71 -8.26
CA SER A 113 -12.39 -3.51 -9.62
C SER A 113 -13.61 -4.39 -9.89
N ILE A 114 -13.58 -5.66 -9.46
CA ILE A 114 -14.73 -6.58 -9.49
C ILE A 114 -15.88 -5.99 -8.66
N GLY A 115 -15.59 -5.49 -7.45
CA GLY A 115 -16.56 -4.81 -6.61
C GLY A 115 -17.22 -3.62 -7.30
N ALA A 116 -16.44 -2.74 -7.91
CA ALA A 116 -16.93 -1.57 -8.62
C ALA A 116 -17.82 -1.95 -9.81
N LEU A 117 -17.37 -2.90 -10.65
CA LEU A 117 -18.14 -3.36 -11.84
C LEU A 117 -19.46 -4.01 -11.47
N GLN A 118 -19.53 -4.71 -10.34
CA GLN A 118 -20.79 -5.28 -9.85
C GLN A 118 -21.81 -4.20 -9.45
N LEU A 119 -21.36 -3.12 -8.79
CA LEU A 119 -22.24 -2.11 -8.22
C LEU A 119 -22.72 -1.05 -9.20
N ILE A 120 -21.99 -0.80 -10.29
CA ILE A 120 -22.36 0.17 -11.30
C ILE A 120 -23.48 -0.36 -12.22
N ASP A 121 -24.27 0.55 -12.73
CA ASP A 121 -25.30 0.32 -13.75
C ASP A 121 -24.89 1.09 -15.01
N THR A 122 -24.50 0.37 -16.05
CA THR A 122 -24.00 0.96 -17.31
C THR A 122 -25.12 1.49 -18.22
N THR A 123 -26.39 1.29 -17.85
CA THR A 123 -27.53 1.89 -18.55
C THR A 123 -27.78 3.35 -18.13
N ARG A 124 -27.25 3.75 -16.96
CA ARG A 124 -27.36 5.10 -16.42
C ARG A 124 -26.14 5.95 -16.76
N ASN A 125 -26.32 7.03 -17.49
CA ASN A 125 -25.25 7.94 -17.86
C ASN A 125 -24.86 8.89 -16.71
N VAL A 126 -24.36 8.32 -15.60
CA VAL A 126 -23.93 9.03 -14.38
C VAL A 126 -22.70 8.37 -13.77
N THR A 127 -21.89 9.16 -13.09
CA THR A 127 -20.71 8.62 -12.38
C THR A 127 -21.12 7.95 -11.07
N GLN A 128 -20.73 6.70 -10.87
CA GLN A 128 -21.20 5.85 -9.78
C GLN A 128 -20.10 5.32 -8.88
N ALA A 129 -18.86 5.28 -9.35
CA ALA A 129 -17.72 4.85 -8.55
C ALA A 129 -16.50 5.73 -8.76
N MET A 130 -15.71 5.88 -7.70
CA MET A 130 -14.45 6.60 -7.71
C MET A 130 -13.36 5.75 -7.07
N ILE A 131 -12.20 5.71 -7.74
CA ILE A 131 -11.00 5.01 -7.24
C ILE A 131 -9.87 6.03 -7.14
N LEU A 132 -9.37 6.25 -5.93
CA LEU A 132 -8.21 7.09 -5.67
C LEU A 132 -6.96 6.23 -5.52
N SER A 133 -5.89 6.66 -6.18
CA SER A 133 -4.55 6.08 -6.06
C SER A 133 -3.52 7.18 -5.86
N PRO A 134 -2.44 6.97 -5.08
CA PRO A 134 -1.47 8.02 -4.76
C PRO A 134 -0.59 8.43 -5.96
N THR A 135 -0.39 7.52 -6.92
CA THR A 135 0.48 7.78 -8.07
C THR A 135 -0.25 7.62 -9.41
N ARG A 136 0.31 8.26 -10.43
CA ARG A 136 -0.25 8.22 -11.80
C ARG A 136 -0.15 6.80 -12.37
N GLU A 137 0.99 6.18 -12.19
CA GLU A 137 1.30 4.82 -12.68
C GLU A 137 0.31 3.81 -12.11
N LEU A 138 0.02 3.90 -10.80
CA LEU A 138 -0.97 3.03 -10.17
C LEU A 138 -2.38 3.30 -10.71
N SER A 139 -2.74 4.57 -10.91
CA SER A 139 -4.04 4.92 -11.50
C SER A 139 -4.20 4.38 -12.93
N ILE A 140 -3.13 4.47 -13.76
CA ILE A 140 -3.11 3.92 -15.13
C ILE A 140 -3.27 2.40 -15.09
N GLN A 141 -2.52 1.73 -14.21
CA GLN A 141 -2.60 0.27 -14.05
C GLN A 141 -3.98 -0.15 -13.55
N THR A 142 -4.54 0.54 -12.55
CA THR A 142 -5.89 0.28 -12.04
C THR A 142 -6.93 0.41 -13.13
N LYS A 143 -6.85 1.46 -13.96
CA LYS A 143 -7.74 1.63 -15.11
C LYS A 143 -7.62 0.47 -16.10
N SER A 144 -6.40 0.06 -16.43
CA SER A 144 -6.15 -1.06 -17.35
C SER A 144 -6.79 -2.37 -16.84
N VAL A 145 -6.66 -2.66 -15.55
CA VAL A 145 -7.27 -3.85 -14.93
C VAL A 145 -8.80 -3.76 -14.95
N LEU A 146 -9.36 -2.59 -14.59
CA LEU A 146 -10.80 -2.38 -14.57
C LEU A 146 -11.40 -2.47 -15.97
N ASP A 147 -10.76 -1.88 -16.97
CA ASP A 147 -11.21 -1.94 -18.37
C ASP A 147 -11.15 -3.38 -18.93
N ALA A 148 -10.10 -4.12 -18.58
CA ALA A 148 -9.96 -5.51 -18.98
C ALA A 148 -11.08 -6.39 -18.40
N LEU A 149 -11.33 -6.28 -17.10
CA LEU A 149 -12.43 -6.98 -16.41
C LEU A 149 -13.81 -6.54 -16.92
N GLY A 150 -13.95 -5.26 -17.24
CA GLY A 150 -15.20 -4.66 -17.71
C GLY A 150 -15.43 -4.74 -19.21
N ARG A 151 -14.55 -5.40 -19.97
CA ARG A 151 -14.56 -5.42 -21.45
C ARG A 151 -15.89 -5.90 -22.06
N LEU A 152 -16.60 -6.77 -21.37
CA LEU A 152 -17.85 -7.34 -21.84
C LEU A 152 -19.11 -6.54 -21.39
N PHE A 153 -18.93 -5.48 -20.60
CA PHE A 153 -20.05 -4.63 -20.23
C PHE A 153 -20.43 -3.70 -21.37
N PRO A 154 -21.70 -3.70 -21.79
CA PRO A 154 -22.14 -2.77 -22.80
C PRO A 154 -22.05 -1.32 -22.25
N SER A 155 -21.55 -0.42 -23.09
CA SER A 155 -21.48 1.03 -22.81
C SER A 155 -20.63 1.43 -21.58
N LEU A 156 -19.86 0.54 -20.99
CA LEU A 156 -18.96 0.92 -19.89
C LEU A 156 -18.07 2.10 -20.33
N CYS A 157 -18.01 3.10 -19.48
CA CYS A 157 -17.13 4.25 -19.64
C CYS A 157 -16.34 4.47 -18.37
N THR A 158 -15.01 4.48 -18.49
CA THR A 158 -14.09 4.76 -17.42
C THR A 158 -13.22 5.95 -17.79
N GLN A 159 -12.91 6.83 -16.84
CA GLN A 159 -12.09 8.01 -17.10
C GLN A 159 -10.93 8.09 -16.14
N LEU A 160 -9.73 8.33 -16.69
CA LEU A 160 -8.52 8.58 -15.91
C LEU A 160 -8.36 10.08 -15.64
N LEU A 161 -8.22 10.44 -14.36
CA LEU A 161 -8.06 11.83 -13.89
C LEU A 161 -6.76 11.96 -13.10
N ILE A 162 -5.67 12.21 -13.80
CA ILE A 162 -4.31 12.32 -13.22
C ILE A 162 -3.68 13.66 -13.53
N GLY A 163 -2.76 14.09 -12.67
CA GLY A 163 -1.96 15.28 -12.94
C GLY A 163 -1.03 15.05 -14.12
N GLY A 164 -0.81 16.11 -14.90
CA GLY A 164 0.08 16.04 -16.04
C GLY A 164 -0.58 15.98 -17.40
N THR A 165 -1.83 15.56 -17.46
CA THR A 165 -2.68 15.75 -18.65
C THR A 165 -3.25 17.15 -18.65
N SER A 166 -3.69 17.64 -19.81
CA SER A 166 -4.38 18.91 -19.91
C SER A 166 -5.64 18.92 -19.05
N THR A 167 -5.87 20.00 -18.32
CA THR A 167 -7.10 20.18 -17.54
C THR A 167 -8.30 20.34 -18.45
N ASP A 168 -8.12 21.08 -19.56
CA ASP A 168 -9.20 21.33 -20.51
C ASP A 168 -9.59 20.07 -21.28
N GLU A 169 -8.62 19.23 -21.65
CA GLU A 169 -8.91 17.90 -22.21
C GLU A 169 -9.73 17.04 -21.26
N ASN A 170 -9.37 17.01 -19.96
CA ASN A 170 -10.15 16.26 -19.00
C ASN A 170 -11.57 16.81 -18.85
N ILE A 171 -11.73 18.14 -18.87
CA ILE A 171 -13.07 18.76 -18.84
C ILE A 171 -13.86 18.40 -20.10
N GLN A 172 -13.23 18.42 -21.26
CA GLN A 172 -13.87 18.03 -22.53
C GLN A 172 -14.33 16.58 -22.50
N LEU A 173 -13.44 15.66 -22.12
CA LEU A 173 -13.78 14.23 -22.00
C LEU A 173 -14.94 13.97 -21.04
N LEU A 174 -15.00 14.67 -19.91
CA LEU A 174 -16.09 14.56 -18.94
C LEU A 174 -17.43 15.15 -19.47
N ARG A 175 -17.36 16.09 -20.42
CA ARG A 175 -18.55 16.63 -21.10
C ARG A 175 -19.06 15.71 -22.21
N ASP A 176 -18.13 15.19 -23.01
CA ASP A 176 -18.46 14.38 -24.19
C ASP A 176 -19.09 13.03 -23.78
N LYS A 177 -18.56 12.44 -22.71
CA LYS A 177 -19.08 11.20 -22.17
C LYS A 177 -18.92 11.13 -20.66
N ILE A 178 -20.04 11.06 -19.95
CA ILE A 178 -20.02 10.90 -18.48
C ILE A 178 -19.51 9.50 -18.14
N PRO A 179 -18.41 9.37 -17.38
CA PRO A 179 -17.87 8.07 -17.00
C PRO A 179 -18.71 7.43 -15.88
N HIS A 180 -18.89 6.11 -15.93
CA HIS A 180 -19.47 5.34 -14.83
C HIS A 180 -18.49 5.20 -13.66
N VAL A 181 -17.19 5.09 -13.97
CA VAL A 181 -16.12 5.00 -12.99
C VAL A 181 -15.02 6.01 -13.31
N VAL A 182 -14.63 6.77 -12.32
CA VAL A 182 -13.44 7.65 -12.39
C VAL A 182 -12.31 7.05 -11.57
N ILE A 183 -11.11 7.05 -12.15
CA ILE A 183 -9.88 6.58 -11.52
C ILE A 183 -8.86 7.72 -11.55
N GLY A 184 -8.16 7.97 -10.46
CA GLY A 184 -7.13 8.99 -10.53
C GLY A 184 -6.45 9.35 -9.22
N CYS A 185 -5.64 10.41 -9.30
CA CYS A 185 -4.91 10.95 -8.16
C CYS A 185 -5.72 12.06 -7.47
N PRO A 186 -5.57 12.22 -6.13
CA PRO A 186 -6.36 13.16 -5.35
C PRO A 186 -6.40 14.58 -5.90
N GLY A 187 -5.25 15.14 -6.29
CA GLY A 187 -5.17 16.53 -6.75
C GLY A 187 -6.02 16.84 -7.97
N ARG A 188 -6.00 15.97 -9.00
CA ARG A 188 -6.80 16.18 -10.22
C ARG A 188 -8.29 15.91 -9.98
N ILE A 189 -8.61 14.88 -9.21
CA ILE A 189 -10.01 14.57 -8.88
C ILE A 189 -10.63 15.71 -8.06
N HIS A 190 -9.91 16.21 -7.05
CA HIS A 190 -10.36 17.37 -6.26
C HIS A 190 -10.58 18.62 -7.13
N ASP A 191 -9.69 18.89 -8.10
CA ASP A 191 -9.86 20.01 -9.03
C ASP A 191 -11.12 19.86 -9.88
N MET A 192 -11.41 18.66 -10.41
CA MET A 192 -12.62 18.40 -11.19
C MET A 192 -13.91 18.53 -10.36
N LEU A 193 -13.89 18.09 -9.10
CA LEU A 193 -15.00 18.25 -8.15
C LEU A 193 -15.21 19.74 -7.81
N LYS A 194 -14.14 20.46 -7.45
CA LYS A 194 -14.20 21.89 -7.14
C LYS A 194 -14.73 22.72 -8.30
N ARG A 195 -14.34 22.39 -9.54
CA ARG A 195 -14.85 23.00 -10.76
C ARG A 195 -16.25 22.54 -11.15
N LYS A 196 -16.89 21.65 -10.37
CA LYS A 196 -18.22 21.08 -10.65
C LYS A 196 -18.29 20.38 -12.02
N ARG A 197 -17.17 19.77 -12.46
CA ARG A 197 -17.11 19.01 -13.72
C ARG A 197 -17.41 17.53 -13.52
N LEU A 198 -17.43 17.06 -12.28
CA LEU A 198 -17.75 15.71 -11.89
C LEU A 198 -18.98 15.74 -10.96
N GLY A 199 -20.06 15.10 -11.38
CA GLY A 199 -21.28 14.97 -10.58
C GLY A 199 -21.08 13.96 -9.46
N THR A 200 -21.62 14.25 -8.26
CA THR A 200 -21.39 13.42 -7.07
C THR A 200 -22.63 12.72 -6.54
N LYS A 201 -23.82 13.10 -6.98
CA LYS A 201 -25.10 12.64 -6.41
C LYS A 201 -25.34 11.13 -6.52
N ASP A 202 -24.81 10.50 -7.55
CA ASP A 202 -25.04 9.09 -7.88
C ASP A 202 -23.88 8.17 -7.48
N PHE A 203 -22.88 8.68 -6.76
CA PHE A 203 -21.79 7.85 -6.26
C PHE A 203 -22.29 6.78 -5.30
N LYS A 204 -21.96 5.54 -5.59
CA LYS A 204 -22.27 4.36 -4.79
C LYS A 204 -21.06 3.85 -4.03
N LEU A 205 -19.87 3.97 -4.63
CA LEU A 205 -18.64 3.37 -4.11
C LEU A 205 -17.47 4.34 -4.24
N PHE A 206 -16.75 4.51 -3.13
CA PHE A 206 -15.52 5.29 -3.03
C PHE A 206 -14.39 4.37 -2.56
N ILE A 207 -13.38 4.17 -3.39
CA ILE A 207 -12.27 3.26 -3.15
C ILE A 207 -10.99 4.05 -2.94
N LEU A 208 -10.25 3.69 -1.88
CA LEU A 208 -8.91 4.18 -1.59
C LEU A 208 -7.92 3.02 -1.77
N ASP A 209 -7.07 3.10 -2.80
CA ASP A 209 -5.99 2.14 -3.03
C ASP A 209 -4.67 2.70 -2.51
N GLU A 210 -3.85 1.86 -1.86
CA GLU A 210 -2.66 2.25 -1.07
C GLU A 210 -3.01 3.38 -0.07
N ALA A 211 -4.03 3.09 0.75
CA ALA A 211 -4.63 4.07 1.63
C ALA A 211 -3.67 4.63 2.69
N ASP A 212 -2.66 3.87 3.10
CA ASP A 212 -1.59 4.33 3.99
C ASP A 212 -0.82 5.52 3.41
N GLU A 213 -0.62 5.57 2.08
CA GLU A 213 -0.04 6.73 1.42
C GLU A 213 -1.05 7.85 1.19
N LEU A 214 -2.25 7.52 0.74
CA LEU A 214 -3.30 8.51 0.49
C LEU A 214 -3.69 9.28 1.77
N LEU A 215 -3.60 8.63 2.92
CA LEU A 215 -3.94 9.23 4.22
C LEU A 215 -2.70 9.67 5.01
N SER A 216 -1.50 9.58 4.40
CA SER A 216 -0.30 10.22 4.92
C SER A 216 -0.37 11.75 4.81
N SER A 217 0.60 12.44 5.41
CA SER A 217 0.64 13.92 5.49
C SER A 217 0.58 14.64 4.14
N GLY A 218 0.92 13.98 3.02
CA GLY A 218 0.95 14.61 1.68
C GLY A 218 -0.40 14.72 0.98
N PHE A 219 -1.33 13.75 1.21
CA PHE A 219 -2.61 13.69 0.50
C PHE A 219 -3.84 13.74 1.41
N LYS A 220 -3.65 13.62 2.70
CA LYS A 220 -4.70 13.54 3.70
C LYS A 220 -5.79 14.61 3.55
N ASP A 221 -5.38 15.88 3.45
CA ASP A 221 -6.32 16.99 3.32
C ASP A 221 -7.07 16.95 1.99
N GLN A 222 -6.40 16.54 0.92
CA GLN A 222 -7.05 16.40 -0.40
C GLN A 222 -8.08 15.29 -0.38
N VAL A 223 -7.78 14.13 0.22
CA VAL A 223 -8.73 13.02 0.36
C VAL A 223 -9.92 13.42 1.23
N TYR A 224 -9.66 14.12 2.34
CA TYR A 224 -10.71 14.66 3.20
C TYR A 224 -11.64 15.60 2.44
N ASN A 225 -11.08 16.54 1.68
CA ASN A 225 -11.86 17.48 0.88
C ASN A 225 -12.66 16.78 -0.23
N ILE A 226 -12.10 15.74 -0.86
CA ILE A 226 -12.83 14.92 -1.85
C ILE A 226 -14.01 14.22 -1.18
N PHE A 227 -13.80 13.64 0.01
CA PHE A 227 -14.83 12.91 0.72
C PHE A 227 -16.03 13.81 1.07
N GLN A 228 -15.82 15.08 1.34
CA GLN A 228 -16.91 16.04 1.62
C GLN A 228 -17.86 16.27 0.44
N PHE A 229 -17.46 15.95 -0.78
CA PHE A 229 -18.34 15.99 -1.95
C PHE A 229 -19.18 14.72 -2.10
N MET A 230 -18.88 13.65 -1.35
CA MET A 230 -19.57 12.38 -1.48
C MET A 230 -20.94 12.39 -0.83
N PRO A 231 -21.91 11.62 -1.34
CA PRO A 231 -23.21 11.43 -0.69
C PRO A 231 -23.01 10.77 0.70
N SER A 232 -23.87 11.07 1.65
CA SER A 232 -23.81 10.53 3.00
C SER A 232 -23.92 9.00 3.07
N ASN A 233 -24.50 8.37 2.05
CA ASN A 233 -24.71 6.93 1.94
C ASN A 233 -23.66 6.22 1.04
N VAL A 234 -22.62 6.92 0.58
CA VAL A 234 -21.55 6.29 -0.22
C VAL A 234 -20.89 5.16 0.57
N GLN A 235 -20.68 4.03 -0.10
CA GLN A 235 -19.88 2.93 0.45
C GLN A 235 -18.41 3.26 0.30
N VAL A 236 -17.61 2.97 1.33
CA VAL A 236 -16.17 3.19 1.33
C VAL A 236 -15.44 1.85 1.38
N ALA A 237 -14.49 1.65 0.48
CA ALA A 237 -13.61 0.48 0.49
C ALA A 237 -12.14 0.94 0.50
N LEU A 238 -11.43 0.52 1.53
CA LEU A 238 -10.04 0.90 1.77
C LEU A 238 -9.14 -0.31 1.60
N PHE A 239 -8.13 -0.17 0.73
CA PHE A 239 -7.13 -1.19 0.47
C PHE A 239 -5.74 -0.66 0.79
N SER A 240 -4.97 -1.40 1.59
CA SER A 240 -3.63 -1.01 1.97
C SER A 240 -2.74 -2.23 2.23
N ALA A 241 -1.43 -2.06 2.10
CA ALA A 241 -0.48 -3.08 2.55
C ALA A 241 -0.19 -2.93 4.04
N THR A 242 -0.28 -1.74 4.58
CA THR A 242 0.01 -1.43 5.99
C THR A 242 -1.15 -0.71 6.65
N MET A 243 -1.27 -0.86 7.97
CA MET A 243 -2.34 -0.23 8.77
C MET A 243 -1.71 0.56 9.94
N PRO A 244 -1.05 1.69 9.67
CA PRO A 244 -0.52 2.54 10.73
C PRO A 244 -1.65 3.09 11.62
N PRO A 245 -1.38 3.40 12.91
CA PRO A 245 -2.38 3.87 13.85
C PRO A 245 -3.17 5.10 13.38
N GLU A 246 -2.52 6.00 12.63
CA GLU A 246 -3.12 7.20 12.07
C GLU A 246 -4.24 6.87 11.07
N LEU A 247 -4.09 5.76 10.34
CA LEU A 247 -5.10 5.29 9.40
C LEU A 247 -6.38 4.88 10.14
N ASN A 248 -6.27 4.21 11.28
CA ASN A 248 -7.44 3.79 12.07
C ASN A 248 -8.26 5.00 12.53
N THR A 249 -7.61 6.05 13.02
CA THR A 249 -8.29 7.28 13.45
C THR A 249 -9.05 7.98 12.30
N LEU A 250 -8.54 7.87 11.08
CA LEU A 250 -9.18 8.44 9.91
C LEU A 250 -10.34 7.58 9.39
N THR A 251 -10.19 6.25 9.42
CA THR A 251 -11.26 5.34 8.99
C THR A 251 -12.52 5.49 9.83
N ASP A 252 -12.36 5.73 11.13
CA ASP A 252 -13.49 5.98 12.04
C ASP A 252 -14.32 7.22 11.66
N LYS A 253 -13.73 8.18 10.94
CA LYS A 253 -14.42 9.39 10.46
C LYS A 253 -15.14 9.19 9.11
N PHE A 254 -14.68 8.28 8.28
CA PHE A 254 -15.16 8.09 6.90
C PHE A 254 -16.02 6.85 6.72
N MET A 255 -15.91 5.87 7.62
CA MET A 255 -16.49 4.55 7.41
C MET A 255 -17.53 4.21 8.47
N ARG A 256 -18.51 3.41 8.07
CA ARG A 256 -19.65 3.00 8.90
C ARG A 256 -19.56 1.50 9.19
N ASN A 257 -19.15 1.15 10.41
CA ASN A 257 -19.01 -0.23 10.86
C ASN A 257 -18.37 -1.15 9.78
N PRO A 258 -17.13 -0.85 9.37
CA PRO A 258 -16.50 -1.55 8.26
C PRO A 258 -16.20 -3.00 8.60
N VAL A 259 -16.30 -3.86 7.59
CA VAL A 259 -15.74 -5.22 7.65
C VAL A 259 -14.21 -5.09 7.58
N LYS A 260 -13.53 -5.54 8.63
CA LYS A 260 -12.07 -5.46 8.73
C LYS A 260 -11.45 -6.81 8.38
N ILE A 261 -10.71 -6.84 7.28
CA ILE A 261 -9.94 -7.98 6.81
C ILE A 261 -8.47 -7.60 7.01
N LEU A 262 -7.94 -7.99 8.17
CA LEU A 262 -6.61 -7.60 8.60
C LEU A 262 -5.71 -8.83 8.62
N VAL A 263 -4.57 -8.71 7.98
CA VAL A 263 -3.50 -9.71 8.10
C VAL A 263 -2.65 -9.34 9.31
N LYS A 264 -2.36 -10.29 10.19
CA LYS A 264 -1.45 -10.05 11.31
C LYS A 264 -0.08 -9.60 10.78
N ASN A 265 0.59 -8.68 11.50
CA ASN A 265 1.91 -8.17 11.10
C ASN A 265 2.93 -9.31 10.89
N GLU A 266 2.84 -10.36 11.68
CA GLU A 266 3.63 -11.60 11.57
C GLU A 266 3.35 -12.37 10.26
N GLN A 267 2.17 -12.19 9.66
CA GLN A 267 1.74 -12.81 8.40
C GLN A 267 1.87 -11.86 7.20
N LEU A 268 2.23 -10.60 7.42
CA LEU A 268 2.73 -9.70 6.36
C LEU A 268 4.12 -10.18 5.92
N THR A 269 4.28 -11.51 5.97
CA THR A 269 5.54 -12.16 5.75
C THR A 269 6.03 -11.82 4.36
N LEU A 270 7.23 -11.38 4.37
CA LEU A 270 8.13 -11.34 3.25
C LEU A 270 8.50 -12.78 2.85
N GLU A 271 7.61 -13.75 3.12
CA GLU A 271 7.73 -15.14 2.69
C GLU A 271 7.88 -15.16 1.19
N GLY A 272 8.98 -15.74 0.74
CA GLY A 272 9.35 -15.74 -0.66
C GLY A 272 10.33 -14.63 -1.07
N ILE A 273 10.67 -13.67 -0.17
CA ILE A 273 11.73 -12.68 -0.41
C ILE A 273 12.89 -12.94 0.55
N LYS A 274 14.00 -13.40 0.01
CA LYS A 274 15.26 -13.46 0.77
C LYS A 274 15.79 -12.05 0.97
N GLN A 275 16.16 -11.69 2.20
CA GLN A 275 16.59 -10.36 2.56
C GLN A 275 18.02 -10.38 3.05
N PHE A 276 18.83 -9.48 2.48
CA PHE A 276 20.23 -9.36 2.79
C PHE A 276 20.63 -7.91 3.05
N TYR A 277 21.72 -7.72 3.80
CA TYR A 277 22.40 -6.43 3.85
C TYR A 277 23.88 -6.60 3.55
N VAL A 278 24.47 -5.55 2.99
CA VAL A 278 25.92 -5.41 2.80
C VAL A 278 26.39 -4.30 3.73
N ALA A 279 27.27 -4.65 4.67
CA ALA A 279 27.88 -3.67 5.56
C ALA A 279 28.96 -2.88 4.80
N LEU A 280 28.88 -1.56 4.85
CA LEU A 280 29.79 -0.65 4.15
C LEU A 280 30.36 0.38 5.13
N ASP A 281 31.64 0.69 4.97
CA ASP A 281 32.32 1.65 5.83
C ASP A 281 31.78 3.08 5.67
N ASN A 282 31.43 3.43 4.43
CA ASN A 282 30.95 4.76 4.06
C ASN A 282 30.02 4.72 2.84
N ASP A 283 29.46 5.88 2.53
CA ASP A 283 28.52 6.05 1.42
C ASP A 283 29.19 5.97 0.03
N ASP A 284 30.50 6.29 -0.05
CA ASP A 284 31.25 6.30 -1.31
C ASP A 284 31.51 4.88 -1.83
N SER A 285 31.60 3.90 -0.92
CA SER A 285 31.79 2.49 -1.26
C SER A 285 30.55 1.84 -1.92
N LYS A 286 29.36 2.47 -1.81
CA LYS A 286 28.10 1.90 -2.31
C LYS A 286 28.11 1.65 -3.83
N TYR A 287 28.74 2.55 -4.59
CA TYR A 287 28.74 2.43 -6.05
C TYR A 287 29.63 1.28 -6.53
N GLU A 288 30.82 1.15 -5.97
CA GLU A 288 31.72 0.03 -6.31
C GLU A 288 31.08 -1.30 -5.92
N THR A 289 30.52 -1.41 -4.71
CA THR A 289 29.78 -2.59 -4.28
C THR A 289 28.60 -2.92 -5.22
N LEU A 290 27.91 -1.91 -5.72
CA LEU A 290 26.83 -2.11 -6.70
C LEU A 290 27.36 -2.74 -7.99
N LYS A 291 28.50 -2.29 -8.49
CA LYS A 291 29.15 -2.87 -9.69
C LYS A 291 29.55 -4.33 -9.46
N ASP A 292 30.12 -4.64 -8.30
CA ASP A 292 30.51 -6.00 -7.93
C ASP A 292 29.28 -6.95 -7.91
N ILE A 293 28.18 -6.48 -7.35
CA ILE A 293 26.91 -7.23 -7.35
C ILE A 293 26.41 -7.46 -8.78
N TYR A 294 26.43 -6.44 -9.63
CA TYR A 294 26.01 -6.57 -11.04
C TYR A 294 26.96 -7.44 -11.86
N GLY A 295 28.25 -7.41 -11.60
CA GLY A 295 29.25 -8.27 -12.22
C GLY A 295 29.08 -9.76 -11.87
N SER A 296 28.53 -10.03 -10.70
CA SER A 296 28.39 -11.37 -10.14
C SER A 296 26.98 -11.98 -10.33
N LEU A 297 25.96 -11.17 -10.61
CA LEU A 297 24.56 -11.61 -10.73
C LEU A 297 24.05 -11.59 -12.17
N THR A 298 23.50 -12.72 -12.61
CA THR A 298 22.62 -12.73 -13.79
C THR A 298 21.23 -12.25 -13.39
N LEU A 299 21.04 -10.94 -13.26
CA LEU A 299 19.78 -10.34 -12.87
C LEU A 299 18.80 -10.31 -14.06
N SER A 300 17.57 -10.78 -13.86
CA SER A 300 16.52 -10.66 -14.87
C SER A 300 16.07 -9.20 -14.99
N GLN A 301 15.43 -8.68 -13.98
CA GLN A 301 15.14 -7.25 -13.81
C GLN A 301 15.32 -6.86 -12.35
N SER A 302 15.80 -5.64 -12.11
CA SER A 302 16.03 -5.11 -10.78
C SER A 302 15.58 -3.67 -10.64
N ILE A 303 15.19 -3.30 -9.40
CA ILE A 303 14.91 -1.93 -9.03
C ILE A 303 15.90 -1.49 -7.95
N ILE A 304 16.55 -0.35 -8.18
CA ILE A 304 17.44 0.29 -7.21
C ILE A 304 16.73 1.49 -6.61
N TYR A 305 16.58 1.52 -5.30
CA TYR A 305 15.93 2.62 -4.59
C TYR A 305 16.92 3.54 -3.91
N CYS A 306 16.76 4.84 -4.19
CA CYS A 306 17.44 5.94 -3.49
C CYS A 306 16.43 6.80 -2.71
N ASN A 307 16.89 7.46 -1.64
CA ASN A 307 16.03 8.26 -0.78
C ASN A 307 15.75 9.68 -1.30
N SER A 308 16.47 10.16 -2.32
CA SER A 308 16.27 11.49 -2.88
C SER A 308 16.36 11.50 -4.41
N VAL A 309 15.72 12.52 -5.03
CA VAL A 309 15.77 12.75 -6.47
C VAL A 309 17.22 12.99 -6.95
N LYS A 310 18.00 13.76 -6.17
CA LYS A 310 19.40 14.02 -6.49
C LYS A 310 20.20 12.71 -6.58
N ARG A 311 20.09 11.82 -5.58
CA ARG A 311 20.81 10.53 -5.59
C ARG A 311 20.38 9.62 -6.74
N VAL A 312 19.09 9.65 -7.13
CA VAL A 312 18.65 8.92 -8.32
C VAL A 312 19.38 9.41 -9.56
N ASN A 313 19.45 10.74 -9.76
CA ASN A 313 20.15 11.34 -10.90
C ASN A 313 21.67 11.05 -10.86
N ASP A 314 22.31 11.23 -9.70
CA ASP A 314 23.75 11.01 -9.56
C ASP A 314 24.10 9.54 -9.88
N LEU A 315 23.33 8.58 -9.35
CA LEU A 315 23.53 7.16 -9.61
C LEU A 315 23.23 6.81 -11.08
N TYR A 316 22.17 7.37 -11.66
CA TYR A 316 21.84 7.18 -13.07
C TYR A 316 22.97 7.65 -13.99
N VAL A 317 23.52 8.83 -13.74
CA VAL A 317 24.64 9.38 -14.51
C VAL A 317 25.88 8.48 -14.39
N ALA A 318 26.22 8.04 -13.19
CA ALA A 318 27.37 7.15 -12.95
C ALA A 318 27.22 5.80 -13.68
N MET A 319 26.08 5.12 -13.51
CA MET A 319 25.82 3.83 -14.16
C MET A 319 25.75 3.95 -15.69
N ASN A 320 25.12 5.03 -16.20
CA ASN A 320 25.05 5.26 -17.65
C ASN A 320 26.44 5.56 -18.27
N SER A 321 27.32 6.26 -17.54
CA SER A 321 28.72 6.52 -17.95
C SER A 321 29.52 5.22 -18.02
N ASP A 322 29.24 4.26 -17.16
CA ASP A 322 29.84 2.92 -17.16
C ASP A 322 29.12 1.94 -18.12
N ASN A 323 28.25 2.47 -19.02
CA ASN A 323 27.51 1.71 -20.04
C ASN A 323 26.51 0.65 -19.50
N TYR A 324 25.99 0.80 -18.29
CA TYR A 324 24.88 -0.05 -17.85
C TYR A 324 23.57 0.37 -18.50
N PRO A 325 22.75 -0.59 -18.99
CA PRO A 325 21.44 -0.30 -19.61
C PRO A 325 20.39 0.04 -18.53
N VAL A 326 20.43 1.25 -18.02
CA VAL A 326 19.59 1.72 -16.92
C VAL A 326 18.56 2.76 -17.38
N CYS A 327 17.44 2.83 -16.67
CA CYS A 327 16.52 3.96 -16.76
C CYS A 327 16.22 4.49 -15.34
N GLN A 328 15.67 5.69 -15.26
CA GLN A 328 15.34 6.31 -13.99
C GLN A 328 13.88 6.76 -13.91
N ILE A 329 13.31 6.75 -12.70
CA ILE A 329 11.98 7.31 -12.44
C ILE A 329 11.98 8.04 -11.09
N HIS A 330 11.64 9.35 -11.13
CA HIS A 330 11.48 10.16 -9.92
C HIS A 330 10.48 11.31 -10.15
N SER A 331 10.10 12.00 -9.07
CA SER A 331 9.08 13.06 -9.11
C SER A 331 9.48 14.31 -9.88
N GLY A 332 10.78 14.57 -10.07
CA GLY A 332 11.31 15.73 -10.78
C GLY A 332 11.42 15.55 -12.30
N MET A 333 11.06 14.39 -12.85
CA MET A 333 11.10 14.15 -14.30
C MET A 333 9.93 14.77 -15.03
N GLU A 334 10.18 15.13 -16.31
CA GLU A 334 9.11 15.44 -17.24
C GLU A 334 8.18 14.23 -17.44
N LYS A 335 6.90 14.50 -17.65
CA LYS A 335 5.83 13.50 -17.56
C LYS A 335 5.93 12.43 -18.64
N ASP A 336 6.19 12.86 -19.87
CA ASP A 336 6.27 11.95 -21.03
C ASP A 336 7.54 11.11 -20.97
N GLU A 337 8.64 11.68 -20.46
CA GLU A 337 9.86 10.93 -20.21
C GLU A 337 9.64 9.87 -19.11
N ARG A 338 8.98 10.24 -18.01
CA ARG A 338 8.67 9.32 -16.93
C ARG A 338 7.79 8.18 -17.39
N LEU A 339 6.78 8.45 -18.23
CA LEU A 339 5.91 7.42 -18.80
C LEU A 339 6.69 6.50 -19.73
N ARG A 340 7.51 7.05 -20.64
CA ARG A 340 8.37 6.25 -21.53
C ARG A 340 9.31 5.34 -20.74
N ASN A 341 9.99 5.87 -19.73
CA ASN A 341 10.90 5.07 -18.91
C ASN A 341 10.17 3.94 -18.16
N TYR A 342 8.94 4.21 -17.72
CA TYR A 342 8.09 3.17 -17.10
C TYR A 342 7.72 2.07 -18.08
N GLU A 343 7.30 2.42 -19.30
CA GLU A 343 6.93 1.48 -20.36
C GLU A 343 8.15 0.69 -20.84
N ASP A 344 9.29 1.33 -21.05
CA ASP A 344 10.56 0.71 -21.43
C ASP A 344 11.04 -0.29 -20.37
N PHE A 345 10.91 0.04 -19.08
CA PHE A 345 11.20 -0.91 -18.00
C PHE A 345 10.18 -2.06 -17.96
N ARG A 346 8.89 -1.77 -18.08
CA ARG A 346 7.83 -2.78 -18.07
C ARG A 346 7.95 -3.77 -19.22
N SER A 347 8.35 -3.30 -20.40
CA SER A 347 8.56 -4.15 -21.58
C SER A 347 9.86 -4.96 -21.54
N GLY A 348 10.76 -4.70 -20.58
CA GLY A 348 12.06 -5.37 -20.47
C GLY A 348 13.15 -4.77 -21.36
N LYS A 349 12.93 -3.63 -22.00
CA LYS A 349 13.93 -2.90 -22.79
C LYS A 349 15.09 -2.43 -21.89
N HIS A 350 14.78 -1.96 -20.68
CA HIS A 350 15.74 -1.73 -19.63
C HIS A 350 15.59 -2.78 -18.53
N ARG A 351 16.72 -3.32 -18.07
CA ARG A 351 16.73 -4.34 -17.02
C ARG A 351 16.89 -3.75 -15.63
N VAL A 352 17.34 -2.49 -15.54
CA VAL A 352 17.61 -1.80 -14.27
C VAL A 352 16.82 -0.50 -14.23
N LEU A 353 16.02 -0.35 -13.19
CA LEU A 353 15.33 0.89 -12.89
C LEU A 353 15.91 1.52 -11.62
N ILE A 354 16.40 2.74 -11.72
CA ILE A 354 16.82 3.54 -10.55
C ILE A 354 15.66 4.45 -10.18
N SER A 355 15.20 4.42 -8.94
CA SER A 355 14.02 5.18 -8.57
C SER A 355 14.04 5.72 -7.14
N SER A 356 13.30 6.80 -6.95
CA SER A 356 12.87 7.23 -5.62
C SER A 356 11.61 6.47 -5.18
N ASN A 357 11.04 6.83 -4.03
CA ASN A 357 9.85 6.14 -3.49
C ASN A 357 8.59 6.21 -4.40
N VAL A 358 8.60 7.01 -5.47
CA VAL A 358 7.44 7.12 -6.38
C VAL A 358 7.06 5.80 -7.04
N THR A 359 8.02 4.87 -7.20
CA THR A 359 7.79 3.54 -7.76
C THR A 359 7.72 2.45 -6.70
N ALA A 360 7.93 2.79 -5.43
CA ALA A 360 7.84 1.83 -4.33
C ALA A 360 6.42 1.27 -4.18
N ARG A 361 5.41 2.01 -4.66
CA ARG A 361 4.01 1.61 -4.61
C ARG A 361 3.42 1.53 -6.01
N GLY A 362 2.54 0.58 -6.22
CA GLY A 362 1.69 0.48 -7.40
C GLY A 362 2.32 0.02 -8.71
N ILE A 363 3.64 -0.06 -8.83
CA ILE A 363 4.25 -0.62 -10.03
C ILE A 363 4.12 -2.14 -10.00
N ASP A 364 3.47 -2.69 -11.02
CA ASP A 364 3.43 -4.13 -11.26
C ASP A 364 4.27 -4.48 -12.49
N VAL A 365 5.50 -4.87 -12.22
CA VAL A 365 6.41 -5.44 -13.23
C VAL A 365 6.70 -6.87 -12.80
N GLN A 366 6.12 -7.80 -13.53
CA GLN A 366 6.14 -9.23 -13.19
C GLN A 366 7.55 -9.86 -13.19
N GLN A 367 8.52 -9.21 -13.82
CA GLN A 367 9.86 -9.75 -14.04
C GLN A 367 10.89 -9.29 -13.03
N VAL A 368 10.52 -8.42 -12.07
CA VAL A 368 11.44 -7.93 -11.04
C VAL A 368 11.78 -9.06 -10.06
N SER A 369 13.02 -9.53 -10.11
CA SER A 369 13.55 -10.55 -9.21
C SER A 369 14.25 -9.96 -8.01
N THR A 370 14.88 -8.77 -8.17
CA THR A 370 15.75 -8.20 -7.16
C THR A 370 15.41 -6.73 -6.90
N VAL A 371 15.37 -6.38 -5.64
CA VAL A 371 15.27 -4.99 -5.17
C VAL A 371 16.53 -4.64 -4.39
N ILE A 372 17.19 -3.55 -4.76
CA ILE A 372 18.37 -3.04 -4.06
C ILE A 372 17.98 -1.71 -3.40
N ASN A 373 18.04 -1.66 -2.08
CA ASN A 373 17.97 -0.41 -1.34
C ASN A 373 19.39 0.18 -1.28
N PHE A 374 19.74 1.01 -2.27
CA PHE A 374 20.99 1.78 -2.28
C PHE A 374 21.05 2.73 -1.08
N ASP A 375 19.89 3.22 -0.67
CA ASP A 375 19.67 3.88 0.61
C ASP A 375 18.59 3.15 1.39
N VAL A 376 18.86 2.78 2.63
CA VAL A 376 17.86 2.21 3.53
C VAL A 376 16.72 3.21 3.72
N PRO A 377 15.46 2.82 3.56
CA PRO A 377 14.33 3.74 3.70
C PRO A 377 14.16 4.20 5.15
N ASN A 378 13.80 5.46 5.35
CA ASN A 378 13.60 6.06 6.67
C ASN A 378 12.34 5.55 7.41
N CYS A 379 11.43 4.85 6.71
CA CYS A 379 10.19 4.36 7.24
C CYS A 379 10.07 2.85 6.99
N VAL A 380 9.69 2.10 8.03
CA VAL A 380 9.52 0.64 7.95
C VAL A 380 8.47 0.24 6.90
N HIS A 381 7.39 1.00 6.76
CA HIS A 381 6.36 0.74 5.75
C HIS A 381 6.88 0.93 4.32
N THR A 382 7.73 1.93 4.10
CA THR A 382 8.39 2.14 2.80
C THR A 382 9.31 0.96 2.44
N TYR A 383 9.96 0.35 3.43
CA TYR A 383 10.76 -0.87 3.22
C TYR A 383 9.91 -1.99 2.62
N LEU A 384 8.78 -2.31 3.26
CA LEU A 384 7.86 -3.34 2.78
C LEU A 384 7.38 -3.07 1.35
N HIS A 385 7.02 -1.82 1.06
CA HIS A 385 6.57 -1.44 -0.29
C HIS A 385 7.66 -1.58 -1.35
N ARG A 386 8.93 -1.27 -1.02
CA ARG A 386 10.06 -1.42 -1.94
C ARG A 386 10.35 -2.87 -2.22
N ILE A 387 10.63 -3.68 -1.20
CA ILE A 387 11.00 -5.08 -1.40
C ILE A 387 9.84 -5.93 -1.93
N GLY A 388 8.60 -5.57 -1.63
CA GLY A 388 7.40 -6.18 -2.20
C GLY A 388 7.21 -5.93 -3.70
N ARG A 389 8.18 -5.31 -4.40
CA ARG A 389 8.24 -5.29 -5.87
C ARG A 389 8.83 -6.57 -6.42
N SER A 390 9.70 -7.26 -5.69
CA SER A 390 10.20 -8.60 -6.02
C SER A 390 9.30 -9.70 -5.44
N GLY A 391 9.49 -10.96 -5.87
CA GLY A 391 8.81 -12.11 -5.28
C GLY A 391 7.31 -12.20 -5.53
N ARG A 392 6.79 -11.62 -6.61
CA ARG A 392 5.37 -11.65 -6.96
C ARG A 392 4.97 -12.92 -7.69
N TRP A 393 3.68 -13.28 -7.59
CA TRP A 393 3.09 -14.40 -8.32
C TRP A 393 3.74 -15.77 -7.98
N GLY A 394 4.10 -15.99 -6.70
CA GLY A 394 4.72 -17.23 -6.25
C GLY A 394 6.19 -17.40 -6.65
N ARG A 395 6.83 -16.38 -7.21
CA ARG A 395 8.27 -16.37 -7.49
C ARG A 395 9.06 -15.96 -6.25
N LYS A 396 10.27 -16.50 -6.11
CA LYS A 396 11.21 -16.06 -5.07
C LYS A 396 11.79 -14.70 -5.46
N GLY A 397 11.82 -13.78 -4.50
CA GLY A 397 12.42 -12.46 -4.65
C GLY A 397 13.67 -12.31 -3.79
N VAL A 398 14.47 -11.28 -4.10
CA VAL A 398 15.65 -10.90 -3.34
C VAL A 398 15.61 -9.42 -3.00
N GLY A 399 15.86 -9.09 -1.73
CA GLY A 399 16.04 -7.72 -1.24
C GLY A 399 17.47 -7.55 -0.71
N ILE A 400 18.21 -6.59 -1.24
CA ILE A 400 19.58 -6.27 -0.80
C ILE A 400 19.61 -4.84 -0.26
N ASN A 401 20.19 -4.63 0.91
CA ASN A 401 20.25 -3.34 1.56
C ASN A 401 21.72 -2.91 1.72
N PHE A 402 22.10 -1.75 1.21
CA PHE A 402 23.42 -1.16 1.47
C PHE A 402 23.36 -0.38 2.77
N VAL A 403 24.14 -0.80 3.74
CA VAL A 403 24.02 -0.36 5.12
C VAL A 403 25.36 0.20 5.59
N THR A 404 25.38 1.48 5.92
CA THR A 404 26.48 2.10 6.65
C THR A 404 26.23 2.02 8.15
N GLN A 405 27.23 2.36 8.97
CA GLN A 405 27.08 2.38 10.42
C GLN A 405 25.88 3.22 10.89
N ARG A 406 25.52 4.28 10.15
CA ARG A 406 24.36 5.15 10.44
C ARG A 406 23.03 4.46 10.18
N ASP A 407 22.99 3.54 9.21
CA ASP A 407 21.78 2.88 8.76
C ASP A 407 21.42 1.65 9.61
N MET A 408 22.37 1.11 10.40
CA MET A 408 22.18 -0.11 11.21
C MET A 408 21.02 -0.01 12.19
N ARG A 409 20.82 1.17 12.79
CA ARG A 409 19.68 1.38 13.69
C ARG A 409 18.34 1.22 12.96
N GLN A 410 18.27 1.78 11.77
CA GLN A 410 17.06 1.70 10.94
C GLN A 410 16.81 0.25 10.46
N LEU A 411 17.85 -0.47 10.07
CA LEU A 411 17.74 -1.88 9.69
C LEU A 411 17.19 -2.74 10.84
N LYS A 412 17.73 -2.55 12.06
CA LYS A 412 17.23 -3.24 13.25
C LYS A 412 15.77 -2.91 13.57
N MET A 413 15.33 -1.66 13.37
CA MET A 413 13.94 -1.29 13.54
C MET A 413 13.04 -2.02 12.54
N ILE A 414 13.49 -2.22 11.30
CA ILE A 414 12.77 -2.98 10.26
C ILE A 414 12.65 -4.44 10.69
N GLU A 415 13.75 -5.08 11.12
CA GLU A 415 13.74 -6.47 11.59
C GLU A 415 12.78 -6.69 12.76
N GLN A 416 12.82 -5.79 13.74
CA GLN A 416 11.92 -5.85 14.90
C GLN A 416 10.45 -5.66 14.52
N HIS A 417 10.16 -4.70 13.62
CA HIS A 417 8.79 -4.38 13.24
C HIS A 417 8.12 -5.52 12.46
N TYR A 418 8.87 -6.20 11.58
CA TYR A 418 8.35 -7.28 10.73
C TYR A 418 8.69 -8.69 11.25
N HIS A 419 9.32 -8.79 12.44
CA HIS A 419 9.75 -10.07 13.01
C HIS A 419 10.52 -10.95 11.99
N THR A 420 11.41 -10.31 11.23
CA THR A 420 12.20 -10.93 10.17
C THR A 420 13.68 -10.79 10.43
N THR A 421 14.48 -11.65 9.83
CA THR A 421 15.94 -11.58 9.86
C THR A 421 16.46 -11.14 8.51
N ILE A 422 17.30 -10.10 8.49
CA ILE A 422 18.00 -9.63 7.30
C ILE A 422 19.44 -10.11 7.44
N ALA A 423 19.83 -11.13 6.66
CA ALA A 423 21.14 -11.76 6.78
C ALA A 423 22.25 -10.89 6.16
N GLU A 424 23.46 -10.97 6.70
CA GLU A 424 24.61 -10.34 6.06
C GLU A 424 24.96 -11.07 4.76
N LEU A 425 25.20 -10.31 3.70
CA LEU A 425 25.63 -10.83 2.42
C LEU A 425 27.15 -11.00 2.45
N THR A 426 27.61 -12.23 2.63
CA THR A 426 29.05 -12.56 2.66
C THR A 426 29.58 -12.83 1.26
N GLU A 427 30.90 -12.85 1.05
CA GLU A 427 31.55 -13.05 -0.26
C GLU A 427 31.06 -14.32 -1.03
N ASN A 428 30.56 -15.33 -0.34
CA ASN A 428 30.04 -16.57 -0.94
C ASN A 428 28.52 -16.54 -1.23
N TRP A 429 27.92 -15.39 -1.31
CA TRP A 429 26.48 -15.20 -1.44
C TRP A 429 25.84 -15.77 -2.72
N ALA A 430 26.62 -15.89 -3.82
CA ALA A 430 26.14 -16.49 -5.07
C ALA A 430 25.66 -17.96 -4.88
N ALA A 431 26.18 -18.67 -3.88
CA ALA A 431 25.74 -20.00 -3.52
C ALA A 431 24.47 -20.02 -2.63
N SER A 432 24.07 -18.86 -2.09
CA SER A 432 22.94 -18.71 -1.16
C SER A 432 21.65 -18.22 -1.84
N MET A 433 21.70 -17.83 -3.11
CA MET A 433 20.58 -17.41 -3.94
C MET A 433 20.00 -18.54 -4.77
#